data_096d9e915a72b870c329d3b9b66e8908
#
_entry.id   096d9e915a72b870c329d3b9b66e8908
#
_cell.length_a   1.000
_cell.length_b   1.000
_cell.length_c   1.000
_cell.angle_alpha   90.00
_cell.angle_beta   90.00
_cell.angle_gamma   90.00
#
_symmetry.space_group_name_H-M   'P 1'
#
loop_
_entity.id
_entity.type
_entity.pdbx_description
1 polymer ?
#
loop_
_entity_poly.entity_id
_entity_poly.type
_entity_poly.pdbx_seq_one_letter_code
_entity_poly.pdbx_strand_id
1 'polypeptide(L)'
;MTDSPAGGTALATGTRTCNGFLGVDPDSVQLESLLKKAQKMGKKTGIVVNTTLTEATPGAFYAGVTSRKESYKIAEQFTESGVDVAIGAGLSAFINRPDSVDMTEVLINKGYDVYLDWKSVLGTESQKFVGILDMGDVHRRNKKSTTTASAAEGQEVCLAARLAATE
;
A
#
# COMPACT_ATOMS: atom_id res chain seq x y z
N MET A 1 -6.52 -10.07 -22.81
CA MET A 1 -5.30 -9.78 -21.98
C MET A 1 -5.77 -9.29 -20.65
N THR A 2 -5.22 -9.79 -19.53
CA THR A 2 -5.55 -9.39 -18.18
C THR A 2 -4.82 -8.09 -17.84
N ASP A 3 -5.51 -7.11 -17.27
CA ASP A 3 -4.91 -5.86 -16.78
C ASP A 3 -4.37 -5.98 -15.34
N SER A 4 -3.73 -4.91 -14.84
CA SER A 4 -3.12 -4.92 -13.49
C SER A 4 -4.13 -5.13 -12.35
N PRO A 5 -5.34 -4.52 -12.35
CA PRO A 5 -6.36 -4.76 -11.32
C PRO A 5 -6.80 -6.22 -11.26
N ALA A 6 -7.20 -6.80 -12.40
CA ALA A 6 -7.63 -8.19 -12.44
C ALA A 6 -6.48 -9.17 -12.14
N GLY A 7 -5.26 -8.87 -12.61
CA GLY A 7 -4.07 -9.65 -12.28
C GLY A 7 -3.71 -9.56 -10.81
N GLY A 8 -3.73 -8.36 -10.22
CA GLY A 8 -3.52 -8.12 -8.80
C GLY A 8 -4.55 -8.83 -7.93
N THR A 9 -5.84 -8.78 -8.33
CA THR A 9 -6.92 -9.49 -7.66
C THR A 9 -6.70 -11.00 -7.66
N ALA A 10 -6.35 -11.56 -8.82
CA ALA A 10 -6.06 -12.99 -8.92
C ALA A 10 -4.86 -13.40 -8.03
N LEU A 11 -3.82 -12.56 -7.96
CA LEU A 11 -2.66 -12.79 -7.08
C LEU A 11 -3.05 -12.70 -5.60
N ALA A 12 -3.85 -11.68 -5.23
CA ALA A 12 -4.22 -11.42 -3.84
C ALA A 12 -5.24 -12.42 -3.28
N THR A 13 -6.12 -12.95 -4.12
CA THR A 13 -7.31 -13.72 -3.67
C THR A 13 -7.42 -15.13 -4.24
N GLY A 14 -6.66 -15.45 -5.31
CA GLY A 14 -6.82 -16.69 -6.07
C GLY A 14 -8.02 -16.68 -7.03
N THR A 15 -8.79 -15.57 -7.11
CA THR A 15 -10.02 -15.47 -7.90
C THR A 15 -9.82 -14.55 -9.11
N ARG A 16 -10.31 -14.98 -10.27
CA ARG A 16 -10.34 -14.15 -11.49
C ARG A 16 -11.49 -13.15 -11.43
N THR A 17 -11.28 -11.97 -11.99
CA THR A 17 -12.29 -10.92 -12.07
C THR A 17 -12.24 -10.19 -13.41
N CYS A 18 -13.15 -9.23 -13.60
CA CYS A 18 -13.20 -8.38 -14.79
C CYS A 18 -12.02 -7.40 -14.83
N ASN A 19 -11.56 -7.03 -16.04
CA ASN A 19 -10.57 -5.97 -16.20
C ASN A 19 -11.09 -4.65 -15.56
N GLY A 20 -10.21 -3.94 -14.89
CA GLY A 20 -10.56 -2.73 -14.13
C GLY A 20 -11.01 -2.99 -12.69
N PHE A 21 -11.51 -4.18 -12.38
CA PHE A 21 -11.99 -4.57 -11.05
C PHE A 21 -10.82 -4.92 -10.14
N LEU A 22 -10.90 -4.49 -8.90
CA LEU A 22 -9.84 -4.60 -7.92
C LEU A 22 -10.42 -5.15 -6.61
N GLY A 23 -9.94 -6.31 -6.16
CA GLY A 23 -10.33 -6.95 -4.90
C GLY A 23 -11.79 -7.41 -4.81
N VAL A 24 -12.50 -7.41 -5.94
CA VAL A 24 -13.88 -7.90 -6.05
C VAL A 24 -14.00 -8.96 -7.13
N ASP A 25 -15.01 -9.80 -7.05
CA ASP A 25 -15.36 -10.77 -8.08
C ASP A 25 -16.13 -10.12 -9.27
N PRO A 26 -16.50 -10.86 -10.32
CA PRO A 26 -17.28 -10.32 -11.43
C PRO A 26 -18.66 -9.78 -11.04
N ASP A 27 -19.22 -10.21 -9.92
CA ASP A 27 -20.51 -9.76 -9.38
C ASP A 27 -20.34 -8.58 -8.40
N SER A 28 -19.12 -8.00 -8.32
CA SER A 28 -18.75 -6.87 -7.46
C SER A 28 -18.76 -7.19 -5.96
N VAL A 29 -18.72 -8.46 -5.59
CA VAL A 29 -18.61 -8.90 -4.20
C VAL A 29 -17.13 -8.86 -3.77
N GLN A 30 -16.87 -8.25 -2.61
CA GLN A 30 -15.50 -8.13 -2.09
C GLN A 30 -14.93 -9.50 -1.74
N LEU A 31 -13.70 -9.73 -2.21
CA LEU A 31 -12.97 -10.97 -1.99
C LEU A 31 -12.05 -10.87 -0.77
N GLU A 32 -11.86 -11.98 -0.09
CA GLU A 32 -10.90 -12.06 0.99
C GLU A 32 -9.48 -12.27 0.44
N SER A 33 -8.62 -11.29 0.65
CA SER A 33 -7.23 -11.35 0.20
C SER A 33 -6.35 -12.19 1.12
N LEU A 34 -5.20 -12.62 0.59
CA LEU A 34 -4.14 -13.28 1.35
C LEU A 34 -3.67 -12.43 2.56
N LEU A 35 -3.61 -11.09 2.39
CA LEU A 35 -3.28 -10.16 3.46
C LEU A 35 -4.30 -10.26 4.60
N LYS A 36 -5.59 -10.24 4.29
CA LYS A 36 -6.66 -10.38 5.31
C LYS A 36 -6.62 -11.74 5.99
N LYS A 37 -6.33 -12.81 5.25
CA LYS A 37 -6.13 -14.16 5.83
C LYS A 37 -4.96 -14.18 6.80
N ALA A 38 -3.82 -13.56 6.44
CA ALA A 38 -2.66 -13.47 7.32
C ALA A 38 -2.98 -12.71 8.62
N GLN A 39 -3.70 -11.59 8.53
CA GLN A 39 -4.15 -10.82 9.69
C GLN A 39 -5.05 -11.66 10.62
N LYS A 40 -6.00 -12.44 10.08
CA LYS A 40 -6.85 -13.36 10.87
C LYS A 40 -6.03 -14.43 11.60
N MET A 41 -4.86 -14.77 11.07
CA MET A 41 -3.92 -15.69 11.70
C MET A 41 -2.98 -14.99 12.71
N GLY A 42 -3.21 -13.74 13.04
CA GLY A 42 -2.37 -12.94 13.94
C GLY A 42 -1.01 -12.55 13.37
N LYS A 43 -0.83 -12.61 12.05
CA LYS A 43 0.43 -12.21 11.39
C LYS A 43 0.49 -10.70 11.18
N LYS A 44 1.67 -10.14 11.36
CA LYS A 44 1.97 -8.77 10.93
C LYS A 44 1.94 -8.68 9.41
N THR A 45 1.45 -7.56 8.89
CA THR A 45 1.27 -7.36 7.47
C THR A 45 1.86 -6.05 7.00
N GLY A 46 2.47 -6.05 5.80
CA GLY A 46 3.08 -4.84 5.25
C GLY A 46 2.91 -4.73 3.74
N ILE A 47 2.86 -3.51 3.26
CA ILE A 47 2.81 -3.16 1.84
C ILE A 47 3.93 -2.17 1.54
N VAL A 48 4.88 -2.57 0.68
CA VAL A 48 5.96 -1.69 0.22
C VAL A 48 5.96 -1.66 -1.30
N VAL A 49 5.79 -0.47 -1.86
CA VAL A 49 5.68 -0.29 -3.31
C VAL A 49 6.50 0.92 -3.78
N ASN A 50 6.95 0.86 -5.01
CA ASN A 50 7.65 1.96 -5.68
C ASN A 50 6.72 2.85 -6.53
N THR A 51 5.43 2.79 -6.26
CA THR A 51 4.35 3.53 -6.90
C THR A 51 3.41 4.08 -5.83
N THR A 52 2.19 4.51 -6.21
CA THR A 52 1.21 4.96 -5.21
C THR A 52 0.66 3.78 -4.42
N LEU A 53 0.36 4.00 -3.13
CA LEU A 53 -0.31 3.00 -2.29
C LEU A 53 -1.66 2.60 -2.87
N THR A 54 -2.35 3.53 -3.55
CA THR A 54 -3.66 3.31 -4.18
C THR A 54 -3.58 2.69 -5.58
N GLU A 55 -2.38 2.28 -6.04
CA GLU A 55 -2.23 1.59 -7.32
C GLU A 55 -2.90 0.21 -7.28
N ALA A 56 -3.22 -0.31 -8.46
CA ALA A 56 -4.03 -1.51 -8.60
C ALA A 56 -3.44 -2.75 -7.90
N THR A 57 -2.15 -2.98 -8.03
CA THR A 57 -1.51 -4.18 -7.46
C THR A 57 -1.53 -4.17 -5.93
N PRO A 58 -1.04 -3.12 -5.22
CA PRO A 58 -1.15 -3.08 -3.77
C PRO A 58 -2.61 -3.01 -3.31
N GLY A 59 -3.45 -2.21 -4.00
CA GLY A 59 -4.85 -2.03 -3.65
C GLY A 59 -5.65 -3.33 -3.62
N ALA A 60 -5.35 -4.28 -4.52
CA ALA A 60 -6.03 -5.56 -4.58
C ALA A 60 -5.87 -6.42 -3.29
N PHE A 61 -4.86 -6.14 -2.47
CA PHE A 61 -4.64 -6.86 -1.21
C PHE A 61 -5.49 -6.33 -0.05
N TYR A 62 -6.01 -5.10 -0.13
CA TYR A 62 -6.72 -4.49 1.00
C TYR A 62 -8.04 -3.82 0.63
N ALA A 63 -8.28 -3.49 -0.64
CA ALA A 63 -9.47 -2.77 -1.10
C ALA A 63 -10.32 -3.60 -2.05
N GLY A 64 -11.60 -3.21 -2.19
CA GLY A 64 -12.54 -3.77 -3.16
C GLY A 64 -13.28 -2.65 -3.89
N VAL A 65 -13.00 -2.46 -5.19
CA VAL A 65 -13.68 -1.48 -6.05
C VAL A 65 -13.85 -2.01 -7.47
N THR A 66 -14.90 -1.54 -8.15
CA THR A 66 -15.18 -1.93 -9.53
C THR A 66 -14.39 -1.12 -10.57
N SER A 67 -13.61 -0.14 -10.12
CA SER A 67 -12.70 0.63 -10.98
C SER A 67 -11.42 1.02 -10.25
N ARG A 68 -10.27 0.67 -10.82
CA ARG A 68 -8.95 1.14 -10.32
C ARG A 68 -8.80 2.66 -10.28
N LYS A 69 -9.69 3.40 -10.95
CA LYS A 69 -9.66 4.87 -10.96
C LYS A 69 -10.25 5.49 -9.68
N GLU A 70 -10.88 4.70 -8.84
CA GLU A 70 -11.48 5.14 -7.58
C GLU A 70 -10.43 5.30 -6.47
N SER A 71 -9.33 6.04 -6.75
CA SER A 71 -8.19 6.18 -5.84
C SER A 71 -8.58 6.70 -4.46
N TYR A 72 -9.58 7.57 -4.37
CA TYR A 72 -10.07 8.08 -3.09
C TYR A 72 -10.75 6.99 -2.26
N LYS A 73 -11.57 6.11 -2.87
CA LYS A 73 -12.17 4.97 -2.17
C LYS A 73 -11.11 3.93 -1.77
N ILE A 74 -10.10 3.74 -2.62
CA ILE A 74 -9.00 2.83 -2.30
C ILE A 74 -8.21 3.37 -1.09
N ALA A 75 -7.93 4.69 -1.04
CA ALA A 75 -7.29 5.33 0.11
C ALA A 75 -8.14 5.25 1.38
N GLU A 76 -9.45 5.43 1.28
CA GLU A 76 -10.38 5.26 2.40
C GLU A 76 -10.33 3.84 2.94
N GLN A 77 -10.48 2.83 2.07
CA GLN A 77 -10.41 1.42 2.46
C GLN A 77 -9.03 1.02 3.01
N PHE A 78 -7.95 1.73 2.60
CA PHE A 78 -6.64 1.54 3.19
C PHE A 78 -6.65 1.86 4.69
N THR A 79 -7.32 2.93 5.13
CA THR A 79 -7.39 3.30 6.57
C THR A 79 -8.13 2.25 7.41
N GLU A 80 -8.96 1.41 6.78
CA GLU A 80 -9.70 0.30 7.39
C GLU A 80 -8.98 -1.05 7.22
N SER A 81 -7.87 -1.07 6.49
CA SER A 81 -7.22 -2.31 6.10
C SER A 81 -6.59 -3.08 7.26
N GLY A 82 -6.15 -2.37 8.31
CA GLY A 82 -5.41 -2.96 9.42
C GLY A 82 -3.99 -3.40 9.06
N VAL A 83 -3.43 -2.92 7.94
CA VAL A 83 -2.03 -3.17 7.54
C VAL A 83 -1.11 -2.51 8.56
N ASP A 84 -0.14 -3.24 9.11
CA ASP A 84 0.73 -2.69 10.15
C ASP A 84 1.72 -1.66 9.57
N VAL A 85 2.33 -1.96 8.43
CA VAL A 85 3.32 -1.09 7.79
C VAL A 85 2.98 -0.87 6.33
N ALA A 86 2.99 0.39 5.88
CA ALA A 86 2.90 0.69 4.45
C ALA A 86 3.91 1.76 4.03
N ILE A 87 4.56 1.56 2.90
CA ILE A 87 5.47 2.52 2.29
C ILE A 87 5.16 2.62 0.80
N GLY A 88 4.89 3.81 0.33
CA GLY A 88 4.61 4.09 -1.08
C GLY A 88 4.43 5.58 -1.31
N ALA A 89 3.87 5.94 -2.46
CA ALA A 89 3.57 7.34 -2.78
C ALA A 89 2.05 7.57 -2.87
N GLY A 90 1.65 8.75 -3.36
CA GLY A 90 0.27 9.06 -3.70
C GLY A 90 -0.47 9.89 -2.65
N LEU A 91 0.23 10.78 -1.96
CA LEU A 91 -0.31 11.65 -0.92
C LEU A 91 -1.60 12.39 -1.33
N SER A 92 -1.74 12.75 -2.61
CA SER A 92 -2.93 13.45 -3.13
C SER A 92 -4.25 12.67 -2.94
N ALA A 93 -4.20 11.33 -2.94
CA ALA A 93 -5.38 10.52 -2.69
C ALA A 93 -5.79 10.51 -1.20
N PHE A 94 -4.89 10.91 -0.31
CA PHE A 94 -5.12 10.96 1.12
C PHE A 94 -5.51 12.36 1.62
N ILE A 95 -4.94 13.44 1.08
CA ILE A 95 -5.15 14.81 1.61
C ILE A 95 -5.87 15.76 0.64
N ASN A 96 -5.69 15.61 -0.68
CA ASN A 96 -6.30 16.50 -1.68
C ASN A 96 -7.58 15.89 -2.25
N ARG A 97 -8.50 15.56 -1.36
CA ARG A 97 -9.74 14.86 -1.68
C ARG A 97 -10.90 15.81 -1.96
N PRO A 98 -11.84 15.45 -2.85
CA PRO A 98 -13.04 16.27 -3.11
C PRO A 98 -13.96 16.42 -1.90
N ASP A 99 -13.92 15.46 -0.95
CA ASP A 99 -14.70 15.45 0.29
C ASP A 99 -14.04 16.27 1.42
N SER A 100 -12.86 16.86 1.16
CA SER A 100 -12.07 17.63 2.12
C SER A 100 -11.67 16.86 3.39
N VAL A 101 -11.76 15.52 3.38
CA VAL A 101 -11.33 14.68 4.49
C VAL A 101 -9.83 14.40 4.38
N ASP A 102 -9.10 14.64 5.45
CA ASP A 102 -7.68 14.26 5.54
C ASP A 102 -7.55 12.82 6.08
N MET A 103 -7.21 11.88 5.18
CA MET A 103 -7.02 10.48 5.56
C MET A 103 -5.75 10.24 6.37
N THR A 104 -4.79 11.18 6.38
CA THR A 104 -3.60 11.06 7.24
C THR A 104 -3.99 11.31 8.70
N GLU A 105 -4.88 12.25 8.98
CA GLU A 105 -5.44 12.44 10.31
C GLU A 105 -6.26 11.23 10.77
N VAL A 106 -7.03 10.62 9.85
CA VAL A 106 -7.76 9.37 10.15
C VAL A 106 -6.81 8.25 10.53
N LEU A 107 -5.67 8.10 9.83
CA LEU A 107 -4.65 7.11 10.16
C LEU A 107 -4.02 7.40 11.54
N ILE A 108 -3.66 8.64 11.83
CA ILE A 108 -3.11 9.05 13.14
C ILE A 108 -4.10 8.71 14.26
N ASN A 109 -5.37 9.01 14.08
CA ASN A 109 -6.42 8.69 15.05
C ASN A 109 -6.62 7.17 15.25
N LYS A 110 -6.20 6.34 14.28
CA LYS A 110 -6.17 4.87 14.37
C LYS A 110 -4.85 4.32 14.91
N GLY A 111 -3.98 5.19 15.38
CA GLY A 111 -2.71 4.84 16.03
C GLY A 111 -1.59 4.50 15.06
N TYR A 112 -1.63 5.04 13.84
CA TYR A 112 -0.49 4.97 12.93
C TYR A 112 0.42 6.20 13.11
N ASP A 113 1.72 5.98 13.03
CA ASP A 113 2.65 7.05 12.74
C ASP A 113 2.67 7.30 11.23
N VAL A 114 2.47 8.55 10.81
CA VAL A 114 2.43 8.92 9.40
C VAL A 114 3.66 9.75 9.05
N TYR A 115 4.42 9.29 8.08
CA TYR A 115 5.64 9.93 7.60
C TYR A 115 5.50 10.34 6.14
N LEU A 116 5.94 11.57 5.83
CA LEU A 116 5.86 12.13 4.48
C LEU A 116 7.23 12.23 3.80
N ASP A 117 8.29 11.85 4.50
CA ASP A 117 9.64 11.88 4.00
C ASP A 117 10.41 10.59 4.32
N TRP A 118 11.37 10.29 3.45
CA TRP A 118 12.14 9.06 3.52
C TRP A 118 13.06 8.96 4.74
N LYS A 119 13.57 10.09 5.22
CA LYS A 119 14.47 10.12 6.38
C LYS A 119 13.74 9.69 7.64
N SER A 120 12.51 10.17 7.82
CA SER A 120 11.64 9.79 8.93
C SER A 120 11.25 8.32 8.87
N VAL A 121 10.94 7.80 7.67
CA VAL A 121 10.63 6.37 7.47
C VAL A 121 11.82 5.47 7.85
N LEU A 122 13.06 5.85 7.47
CA LEU A 122 14.25 5.06 7.80
C LEU A 122 14.65 5.16 9.28
N GLY A 123 14.29 6.24 9.95
CA GLY A 123 14.61 6.48 11.35
C GLY A 123 13.57 5.99 12.33
N THR A 124 12.45 5.42 11.86
CA THR A 124 11.38 4.98 12.76
C THR A 124 11.67 3.62 13.40
N GLU A 125 11.30 3.51 14.67
CA GLU A 125 11.23 2.23 15.41
C GLU A 125 9.77 1.77 15.58
N SER A 126 8.81 2.50 14.97
CA SER A 126 7.39 2.18 15.07
C SER A 126 7.07 0.89 14.31
N GLN A 127 6.26 0.04 14.92
CA GLN A 127 5.74 -1.19 14.31
C GLN A 127 4.41 -0.98 13.59
N LYS A 128 3.83 0.23 13.66
CA LYS A 128 2.58 0.58 13.01
C LYS A 128 2.68 1.95 12.37
N PHE A 129 3.09 2.00 11.11
CA PHE A 129 3.30 3.27 10.42
C PHE A 129 2.96 3.25 8.94
N VAL A 130 2.75 4.43 8.40
CA VAL A 130 2.53 4.64 6.96
C VAL A 130 3.49 5.72 6.46
N GLY A 131 4.36 5.37 5.53
CA GLY A 131 5.20 6.30 4.78
C GLY A 131 4.54 6.65 3.44
N ILE A 132 4.01 7.87 3.31
CA ILE A 132 3.40 8.36 2.06
C ILE A 132 4.36 9.36 1.42
N LEU A 133 5.21 8.87 0.55
CA LEU A 133 6.35 9.60 0.00
C LEU A 133 5.96 10.39 -1.27
N ASP A 134 6.80 11.36 -1.63
CA ASP A 134 6.70 12.01 -2.93
C ASP A 134 7.12 11.04 -4.05
N MET A 135 6.38 11.04 -5.18
CA MET A 135 6.71 10.19 -6.34
C MET A 135 8.11 10.46 -6.90
N GLY A 136 8.56 11.72 -6.84
CA GLY A 136 9.90 12.09 -7.26
C GLY A 136 10.99 11.47 -6.39
N ASP A 137 10.76 11.32 -5.10
CA ASP A 137 11.70 10.67 -4.18
C ASP A 137 11.74 9.16 -4.40
N VAL A 138 10.59 8.53 -4.60
CA VAL A 138 10.49 7.11 -4.94
C VAL A 138 11.21 6.81 -6.26
N HIS A 139 11.00 7.61 -7.30
CA HIS A 139 11.65 7.43 -8.60
C HIS A 139 13.16 7.75 -8.59
N ARG A 140 13.61 8.73 -7.81
CA ARG A 140 15.04 9.05 -7.68
C ARG A 140 15.82 7.91 -7.05
N ARG A 141 15.26 7.25 -6.06
CA ARG A 141 15.87 6.08 -5.43
C ARG A 141 15.93 4.88 -6.36
N ASN A 142 14.88 4.60 -7.12
CA ASN A 142 14.90 3.54 -8.14
C ASN A 142 15.97 3.76 -9.22
N LYS A 143 16.22 5.02 -9.67
CA LYS A 143 17.30 5.33 -10.63
C LYS A 143 18.68 5.14 -10.03
N LYS A 144 18.90 5.43 -8.75
CA LYS A 144 20.16 5.15 -8.06
C LYS A 144 20.40 3.65 -7.90
N SER A 145 19.34 2.85 -7.80
CA SER A 145 19.39 1.39 -7.70
C SER A 145 19.96 0.69 -8.94
N THR A 146 19.98 1.32 -10.11
CA THR A 146 20.54 0.74 -11.34
C THR A 146 22.04 1.03 -11.54
N THR A 147 22.68 1.79 -10.65
CA THR A 147 24.11 2.09 -10.71
C THR A 147 24.77 1.61 -9.41
N THR A 148 25.57 0.58 -9.47
CA THR A 148 26.47 -0.10 -8.52
C THR A 148 26.59 0.33 -7.02
N ALA A 149 25.97 1.42 -6.58
CA ALA A 149 25.92 1.85 -5.17
C ALA A 149 24.63 1.40 -4.45
N SER A 150 23.70 0.76 -5.11
CA SER A 150 22.31 0.64 -4.70
C SER A 150 21.89 -0.72 -4.14
N ALA A 151 22.76 -1.69 -4.08
CA ALA A 151 22.45 -2.95 -3.38
C ALA A 151 22.23 -2.71 -1.87
N ALA A 152 22.89 -1.69 -1.29
CA ALA A 152 22.71 -1.33 0.11
C ALA A 152 21.40 -0.59 0.40
N GLU A 153 20.96 0.33 -0.49
CA GLU A 153 19.74 1.12 -0.29
C GLU A 153 18.44 0.35 -0.59
N GLY A 154 18.46 -0.61 -1.51
CA GLY A 154 17.36 -1.57 -1.69
C GLY A 154 17.25 -2.55 -0.51
N GLN A 155 18.36 -2.82 0.17
CA GLN A 155 18.40 -3.59 1.41
C GLN A 155 17.82 -2.82 2.59
N GLU A 156 17.92 -1.48 2.64
CA GLU A 156 17.35 -0.66 3.70
C GLU A 156 15.82 -0.65 3.69
N VAL A 157 15.18 -0.60 2.51
CA VAL A 157 13.71 -0.74 2.39
C VAL A 157 13.26 -2.14 2.80
N CYS A 158 14.03 -3.17 2.41
CA CYS A 158 13.80 -4.54 2.83
C CYS A 158 14.09 -4.74 4.32
N LEU A 159 15.03 -3.96 4.90
CA LEU A 159 15.36 -3.99 6.31
C LEU A 159 14.29 -3.33 7.16
N ALA A 160 13.74 -2.17 6.74
CA ALA A 160 12.60 -1.52 7.41
C ALA A 160 11.36 -2.45 7.39
N ALA A 161 11.09 -3.13 6.27
CA ALA A 161 10.04 -4.14 6.19
C ALA A 161 10.33 -5.40 7.03
N ARG A 162 11.61 -5.78 7.20
CA ARG A 162 12.03 -6.90 8.05
C ARG A 162 11.94 -6.58 9.54
N LEU A 163 12.34 -5.38 9.97
CA LEU A 163 12.25 -4.97 11.37
C LEU A 163 10.81 -4.93 11.88
N ALA A 164 9.85 -4.58 11.01
CA ALA A 164 8.42 -4.64 11.33
C ALA A 164 7.86 -6.07 11.36
N ALA A 165 8.58 -7.08 10.87
CA ALA A 165 8.13 -8.47 10.77
C ALA A 165 8.76 -9.43 11.80
N THR A 166 9.69 -8.95 12.63
CA THR A 166 10.41 -9.78 13.62
C THR A 166 9.96 -9.46 15.04
N GLU A 167 8.72 -9.85 15.39
CA GLU A 167 8.32 -10.31 16.72
C GLU A 167 7.06 -11.18 16.65
#